data_19c5a8d1b200377c3aa2ba692fd212c9
#
_entry.id   19c5a8d1b200377c3aa2ba692fd212c9
#
_cell.length_a   1.000
_cell.length_b   1.000
_cell.length_c   1.000
_cell.angle_alpha   90.00
_cell.angle_beta   90.00
_cell.angle_gamma   90.00
#
_symmetry.space_group_name_H-M   'P 1'
#
loop_
_entity.id
_entity.type
_entity.pdbx_description
1 polymer ?
#
loop_
_entity_poly.entity_id
_entity_poly.type
_entity_poly.pdbx_seq_one_letter_code
_entity_poly.pdbx_strand_id
1 'polypeptide(L)'
;PWGATRTPPSATELRKWAEMDATGGSRSWRVPEPSVTVDDGDEVDLGXRPWLALHTPGHTHDHLCLFDPVDGILLSGDHVLPTITPHIGGIGPLDDPLATFFRSLERMKELPGLTAVLPAHGHPFTDVSGRVDDIVGHHEERLETIREAGHDLGKGTVXSFMQRLFKERSWGDMAASETYAHLEHLRILGQATRDEIAGQAVYLTR
;
A
#
# COMPACT_ATOMS: atom_id res chain seq x y z
N PRO A 1 0.67 6.42 -14.66
CA PRO A 1 2.10 6.72 -14.55
C PRO A 1 2.97 5.78 -15.38
N TRP A 2 2.53 4.52 -15.62
CA TRP A 2 3.30 3.57 -16.42
C TRP A 2 2.80 3.41 -17.86
N GLY A 3 1.96 4.32 -18.32
CA GLY A 3 1.41 4.31 -19.68
C GLY A 3 0.18 3.42 -19.86
N ALA A 4 -0.43 2.99 -18.76
CA ALA A 4 -1.68 2.26 -18.85
C ALA A 4 -2.78 3.20 -19.38
N THR A 5 -3.42 2.83 -20.46
CA THR A 5 -4.62 3.53 -20.93
C THR A 5 -5.79 3.04 -20.07
N ARG A 6 -6.33 3.93 -19.26
CA ARG A 6 -7.62 3.66 -18.61
C ARG A 6 -8.67 3.48 -19.71
N THR A 7 -9.35 2.36 -19.70
CA THR A 7 -10.54 2.19 -20.51
C THR A 7 -11.55 3.23 -20.02
N PRO A 8 -11.97 4.18 -20.85
CA PRO A 8 -12.97 5.15 -20.39
C PRO A 8 -14.24 4.42 -20.00
N PRO A 9 -14.97 4.92 -19.01
CA PRO A 9 -16.23 4.28 -18.62
C PRO A 9 -17.19 4.20 -19.82
N SER A 10 -17.87 3.09 -19.91
CA SER A 10 -18.85 2.86 -20.97
C SER A 10 -20.01 3.86 -20.87
N ALA A 11 -20.70 4.09 -21.98
CA ALA A 11 -21.89 4.96 -21.98
C ALA A 11 -22.95 4.48 -20.96
N THR A 12 -23.01 3.17 -20.70
CA THR A 12 -23.92 2.59 -19.70
C THR A 12 -23.50 2.96 -18.29
N GLU A 13 -22.21 2.89 -17.98
CA GLU A 13 -21.69 3.29 -16.67
C GLU A 13 -21.87 4.79 -16.43
N LEU A 14 -21.57 5.61 -17.42
CA LEU A 14 -21.77 7.05 -17.33
C LEU A 14 -23.24 7.40 -17.07
N ARG A 15 -24.16 6.69 -17.74
CA ARG A 15 -25.61 6.88 -17.49
C ARG A 15 -25.99 6.46 -16.08
N LYS A 16 -25.53 5.30 -15.61
CA LYS A 16 -25.78 4.86 -14.23
C LYS A 16 -25.29 5.88 -13.21
N TRP A 17 -24.09 6.42 -13.42
CA TRP A 17 -23.55 7.46 -12.52
C TRP A 17 -24.41 8.73 -12.56
N ALA A 18 -24.78 9.18 -13.75
CA ALA A 18 -25.63 10.37 -13.88
C ALA A 18 -27.03 10.16 -13.23
N GLU A 19 -27.60 8.96 -13.39
CA GLU A 19 -28.88 8.60 -12.73
C GLU A 19 -28.72 8.56 -11.21
N MET A 20 -27.63 8.00 -10.71
CA MET A 20 -27.31 8.00 -9.28
C MET A 20 -27.19 9.43 -8.74
N ASP A 21 -26.50 10.31 -9.47
CA ASP A 21 -26.37 11.71 -9.08
C ASP A 21 -27.73 12.42 -9.10
N ALA A 22 -28.52 12.21 -10.14
CA ALA A 22 -29.84 12.87 -10.32
C ALA A 22 -30.86 12.43 -9.26
N THR A 23 -30.75 11.19 -8.76
CA THR A 23 -31.70 10.67 -7.74
C THR A 23 -31.23 10.94 -6.32
N GLY A 24 -30.12 11.67 -6.14
CA GLY A 24 -29.51 11.85 -4.83
C GLY A 24 -28.96 10.56 -4.24
N GLY A 25 -28.90 9.51 -5.06
CA GLY A 25 -28.33 8.22 -4.69
C GLY A 25 -26.81 8.24 -4.69
N SER A 26 -26.20 9.22 -5.34
CA SER A 26 -24.87 9.63 -4.97
C SER A 26 -25.02 10.39 -3.63
N ARG A 27 -25.07 9.64 -2.57
CA ARG A 27 -24.49 10.17 -1.36
C ARG A 27 -23.06 10.46 -1.76
N SER A 28 -22.81 11.67 -2.19
CA SER A 28 -21.47 12.21 -2.08
C SER A 28 -21.08 11.87 -0.66
N TRP A 29 -20.17 10.96 -0.51
CA TRP A 29 -19.50 10.77 0.75
C TRP A 29 -18.84 12.11 1.01
N ARG A 30 -19.61 13.01 1.64
CA ARG A 30 -19.02 14.21 2.16
C ARG A 30 -18.11 13.74 3.27
N VAL A 31 -16.85 13.66 2.94
CA VAL A 31 -15.84 13.52 3.99
C VAL A 31 -16.10 14.70 4.95
N PRO A 32 -16.41 14.44 6.21
CA PRO A 32 -16.62 15.55 7.14
C PRO A 32 -15.36 16.39 7.23
N GLU A 33 -15.53 17.69 7.40
CA GLU A 33 -14.38 18.56 7.63
C GLU A 33 -13.71 18.12 8.94
N PRO A 34 -12.40 17.89 8.93
CA PRO A 34 -11.73 17.49 10.16
C PRO A 34 -11.75 18.62 11.17
N SER A 35 -12.13 18.32 12.39
CA SER A 35 -12.11 19.29 13.49
C SER A 35 -10.79 19.24 14.27
N VAL A 36 -10.04 18.14 14.11
CA VAL A 36 -8.72 17.94 14.72
C VAL A 36 -7.83 17.30 13.67
N THR A 37 -6.61 17.78 13.56
CA THR A 37 -5.56 17.14 12.77
C THR A 37 -4.50 16.58 13.71
N VAL A 38 -3.86 15.51 13.35
CA VAL A 38 -2.89 14.79 14.18
C VAL A 38 -1.61 14.56 13.38
N ASP A 39 -0.49 14.84 14.01
CA ASP A 39 0.83 14.54 13.45
C ASP A 39 1.46 13.36 14.19
N ASP A 40 2.56 12.86 13.65
CA ASP A 40 3.32 11.77 14.24
C ASP A 40 3.80 12.14 15.65
N GLY A 41 3.49 11.31 16.62
CA GLY A 41 3.87 11.52 18.02
C GLY A 41 2.86 12.31 18.85
N ASP A 42 1.77 12.79 18.23
CA ASP A 42 0.72 13.48 18.98
C ASP A 42 -0.05 12.52 19.88
N GLU A 43 -0.48 13.02 21.02
CA GLU A 43 -1.36 12.30 21.92
C GLU A 43 -2.82 12.64 21.59
N VAL A 44 -3.62 11.62 21.37
CA VAL A 44 -5.05 11.74 21.04
C VAL A 44 -5.87 11.09 22.16
N ASP A 45 -6.75 11.83 22.79
CA ASP A 45 -7.63 11.28 23.83
C ASP A 45 -8.87 10.65 23.19
N LEU A 46 -8.98 9.34 23.24
CA LEU A 46 -10.13 8.60 22.70
C LEU A 46 -10.67 7.65 23.77
N GLY A 47 -11.87 7.91 24.21
CA GLY A 47 -12.55 7.09 25.20
C GLY A 47 -11.85 7.01 26.56
N UNK A 48 -11.20 8.14 26.85
CA UNK A 48 -10.69 8.20 27.98
C UNK A 48 -9.49 7.62 28.21
N ARG A 49 -8.90 7.43 27.17
CA ARG A 49 -7.51 6.96 27.27
C ARG A 49 -6.65 7.69 26.24
N PRO A 50 -5.39 7.99 26.59
CA PRO A 50 -4.47 8.62 25.67
C PRO A 50 -3.91 7.58 24.67
N TRP A 51 -3.94 7.92 23.39
CA TRP A 51 -3.36 7.14 22.31
C TRP A 51 -2.25 7.96 21.65
N LEU A 52 -1.12 7.33 21.39
CA LEU A 52 -0.03 7.96 20.64
C LEU A 52 -0.29 7.73 19.15
N ALA A 53 -0.38 8.81 18.39
CA ALA A 53 -0.53 8.75 16.94
C ALA A 53 0.83 8.40 16.31
N LEU A 54 0.86 7.40 15.45
CA LEU A 54 2.06 6.95 14.77
C LEU A 54 1.84 7.01 13.27
N HIS A 55 2.54 7.92 12.59
CA HIS A 55 2.48 8.01 11.13
C HIS A 55 3.19 6.78 10.55
N THR A 56 2.46 5.98 9.78
CA THR A 56 2.93 4.68 9.25
C THR A 56 2.66 4.60 7.74
N PRO A 57 3.31 5.48 6.95
CA PRO A 57 3.04 5.54 5.52
C PRO A 57 3.54 4.30 4.78
N GLY A 58 2.89 3.98 3.67
CA GLY A 58 3.20 2.85 2.79
C GLY A 58 1.95 2.39 2.06
N HIS A 59 1.00 1.80 2.77
CA HIS A 59 -0.31 1.43 2.19
C HIS A 59 -1.03 2.67 1.66
N THR A 60 -1.11 3.72 2.48
CA THR A 60 -1.42 5.08 2.03
C THR A 60 -0.32 6.01 2.56
N HIS A 61 -0.18 7.19 1.95
CA HIS A 61 0.85 8.14 2.35
C HIS A 61 0.56 8.79 3.72
N ASP A 62 -0.68 8.82 4.10
CA ASP A 62 -1.19 9.46 5.32
C ASP A 62 -1.65 8.46 6.38
N HIS A 63 -1.28 7.18 6.23
CA HIS A 63 -1.72 6.13 7.15
C HIS A 63 -1.26 6.42 8.58
N LEU A 64 -2.16 6.20 9.53
CA LEU A 64 -1.91 6.38 10.96
C LEU A 64 -2.29 5.12 11.73
N CYS A 65 -1.41 4.70 12.63
CA CYS A 65 -1.73 3.74 13.69
C CYS A 65 -1.94 4.52 14.99
N LEU A 66 -2.66 3.95 15.94
CA LEU A 66 -2.81 4.51 17.29
C LEU A 66 -2.30 3.48 18.29
N PHE A 67 -1.38 3.91 19.15
CA PHE A 67 -0.77 3.05 20.15
C PHE A 67 -1.16 3.51 21.55
N ASP A 68 -1.68 2.59 22.36
CA ASP A 68 -1.94 2.80 23.78
C ASP A 68 -0.73 2.28 24.57
N PRO A 69 0.12 3.17 25.09
CA PRO A 69 1.32 2.72 25.82
C PRO A 69 1.05 2.17 27.22
N VAL A 70 -0.17 2.36 27.73
CA VAL A 70 -0.54 1.86 29.07
C VAL A 70 -0.86 0.37 29.03
N ASP A 71 -1.71 -0.03 28.09
CA ASP A 71 -2.10 -1.44 27.95
C ASP A 71 -1.31 -2.18 26.85
N GLY A 72 -0.47 -1.46 26.08
CA GLY A 72 0.32 -2.04 25.00
C GLY A 72 -0.52 -2.47 23.81
N ILE A 73 -1.55 -1.71 23.47
CA ILE A 73 -2.49 -2.04 22.38
C ILE A 73 -2.21 -1.15 21.16
N LEU A 74 -2.08 -1.77 19.99
CA LEU A 74 -1.91 -1.06 18.73
C LEU A 74 -3.15 -1.22 17.85
N LEU A 75 -3.78 -0.12 17.47
CA LEU A 75 -4.76 -0.09 16.38
C LEU A 75 -3.97 0.11 15.10
N SER A 76 -3.75 -0.98 14.35
CA SER A 76 -2.81 -0.96 13.23
C SER A 76 -3.43 -0.55 11.88
N GLY A 77 -4.74 -0.36 11.82
CA GLY A 77 -5.39 -0.07 10.54
C GLY A 77 -5.04 -1.12 9.49
N ASP A 78 -4.67 -0.66 8.31
CA ASP A 78 -4.18 -1.51 7.21
C ASP A 78 -2.66 -1.56 7.12
N HIS A 79 -1.96 -1.24 8.22
CA HIS A 79 -0.49 -1.27 8.23
C HIS A 79 0.06 -2.67 8.47
N VAL A 80 -0.31 -3.31 9.59
CA VAL A 80 0.10 -4.69 9.90
C VAL A 80 -1.15 -5.53 10.05
N LEU A 81 -1.36 -6.47 9.12
CA LEU A 81 -2.53 -7.35 9.08
C LEU A 81 -2.10 -8.79 9.39
N PRO A 82 -2.91 -9.58 10.12
CA PRO A 82 -2.45 -10.88 10.63
C PRO A 82 -2.21 -11.95 9.57
N THR A 83 -2.91 -11.91 8.45
CA THR A 83 -2.85 -13.00 7.46
C THR A 83 -2.61 -12.54 6.02
N ILE A 84 -3.01 -11.33 5.68
CA ILE A 84 -2.81 -10.78 4.32
C ILE A 84 -1.77 -9.66 4.37
N THR A 85 -1.14 -9.40 3.24
CA THR A 85 -0.19 -8.30 3.10
C THR A 85 -0.93 -7.09 2.52
N PRO A 86 -0.80 -5.92 3.13
CA PRO A 86 -1.42 -4.71 2.59
C PRO A 86 -0.91 -4.41 1.18
N HIS A 87 -1.82 -3.91 0.34
CA HIS A 87 -1.46 -3.45 -1.00
C HIS A 87 -0.58 -2.20 -0.91
N ILE A 88 0.57 -2.22 -1.55
CA ILE A 88 1.47 -1.06 -1.65
C ILE A 88 1.44 -0.58 -3.10
N GLY A 89 0.67 0.46 -3.34
CA GLY A 89 0.50 1.00 -4.67
C GLY A 89 1.58 2.01 -5.05
N GLY A 90 1.96 2.00 -6.32
CA GLY A 90 2.96 2.94 -6.84
C GLY A 90 2.39 4.27 -7.33
N ILE A 91 1.12 4.55 -7.04
CA ILE A 91 0.46 5.81 -7.44
C ILE A 91 0.19 6.63 -6.18
N GLY A 92 0.85 7.77 -6.07
CA GLY A 92 0.67 8.63 -4.91
C GLY A 92 1.85 9.58 -4.77
N PRO A 93 1.90 10.32 -3.68
CA PRO A 93 2.93 11.32 -3.46
C PRO A 93 4.27 10.76 -2.95
N LEU A 94 4.33 9.48 -2.59
CA LEU A 94 5.57 8.86 -2.09
C LEU A 94 6.46 8.46 -3.28
N ASP A 95 7.72 8.87 -3.27
CA ASP A 95 8.69 8.50 -4.31
C ASP A 95 8.98 6.99 -4.29
N ASP A 96 9.07 6.42 -3.09
CA ASP A 96 9.32 5.00 -2.87
C ASP A 96 8.39 4.50 -1.76
N PRO A 97 7.14 4.15 -2.10
CA PRO A 97 6.18 3.68 -1.10
C PRO A 97 6.60 2.37 -0.44
N LEU A 98 7.32 1.49 -1.16
CA LEU A 98 7.76 0.21 -0.60
C LEU A 98 8.86 0.41 0.46
N ALA A 99 9.89 1.21 0.17
CA ALA A 99 10.91 1.52 1.16
C ALA A 99 10.31 2.24 2.38
N THR A 100 9.36 3.13 2.13
CA THR A 100 8.66 3.86 3.19
C THR A 100 7.87 2.88 4.07
N PHE A 101 7.16 1.93 3.45
CA PHE A 101 6.42 0.88 4.16
C PHE A 101 7.35 0.03 5.03
N PHE A 102 8.50 -0.38 4.50
CA PHE A 102 9.48 -1.17 5.27
C PHE A 102 9.95 -0.41 6.52
N ARG A 103 10.26 0.88 6.38
CA ARG A 103 10.67 1.70 7.55
C ARG A 103 9.54 1.79 8.59
N SER A 104 8.30 1.95 8.12
CA SER A 104 7.12 2.00 9.01
C SER A 104 6.92 0.67 9.73
N LEU A 105 7.12 -0.45 9.04
CA LEU A 105 7.00 -1.80 9.63
C LEU A 105 8.05 -2.01 10.73
N GLU A 106 9.31 -1.68 10.47
CA GLU A 106 10.38 -1.84 11.47
C GLU A 106 10.09 -1.03 12.74
N ARG A 107 9.52 0.15 12.58
CA ARG A 107 9.10 0.99 13.72
C ARG A 107 8.12 0.26 14.64
N MET A 108 7.24 -0.60 14.09
CA MET A 108 6.28 -1.36 14.90
C MET A 108 6.96 -2.36 15.84
N LYS A 109 8.10 -2.91 15.43
CA LYS A 109 8.88 -3.83 16.26
C LYS A 109 9.54 -3.13 17.46
N GLU A 110 9.69 -1.82 17.38
CA GLU A 110 10.35 -1.01 18.41
C GLU A 110 9.40 -0.47 19.47
N LEU A 111 8.08 -0.68 19.32
CA LEU A 111 7.10 -0.15 20.26
C LEU A 111 7.23 -0.84 21.63
N PRO A 112 7.51 -0.04 22.69
CA PRO A 112 7.75 -0.64 24.00
C PRO A 112 6.45 -1.19 24.61
N GLY A 113 6.52 -2.40 25.16
CA GLY A 113 5.40 -2.99 25.86
C GLY A 113 4.21 -3.37 24.99
N LEU A 114 4.39 -3.49 23.68
CA LEU A 114 3.32 -3.91 22.76
C LEU A 114 2.87 -5.34 23.11
N THR A 115 1.58 -5.50 23.42
CA THR A 115 0.98 -6.76 23.85
C THR A 115 -0.03 -7.32 22.86
N ALA A 116 -0.72 -6.45 22.11
CA ALA A 116 -1.77 -6.87 21.18
C ALA A 116 -1.96 -5.87 20.05
N VAL A 117 -2.27 -6.39 18.87
CA VAL A 117 -2.61 -5.62 17.68
C VAL A 117 -4.06 -5.86 17.30
N LEU A 118 -4.79 -4.78 17.06
CA LEU A 118 -6.17 -4.78 16.58
C LEU A 118 -6.15 -4.20 15.15
N PRO A 119 -6.18 -5.07 14.14
CA PRO A 119 -6.06 -4.63 12.74
C PRO A 119 -7.42 -4.24 12.14
N ALA A 120 -7.40 -3.56 10.98
CA ALA A 120 -8.64 -3.25 10.24
C ALA A 120 -9.27 -4.51 9.62
N HIS A 121 -8.46 -5.52 9.31
CA HIS A 121 -8.93 -6.77 8.72
C HIS A 121 -8.31 -7.97 9.44
N GLY A 122 -9.10 -9.00 9.68
CA GLY A 122 -8.65 -10.24 10.32
C GLY A 122 -8.88 -10.25 11.82
N HIS A 123 -8.09 -10.99 12.55
CA HIS A 123 -8.24 -11.19 13.99
C HIS A 123 -7.15 -10.45 14.77
N PRO A 124 -7.43 -10.04 16.01
CA PRO A 124 -6.35 -9.56 16.89
C PRO A 124 -5.22 -10.58 17.00
N PHE A 125 -4.00 -10.09 17.14
CA PHE A 125 -2.81 -10.95 17.24
C PHE A 125 -1.75 -10.29 18.14
N THR A 126 -0.73 -11.04 18.52
CA THR A 126 0.28 -10.60 19.50
C THR A 126 1.70 -10.63 18.97
N ASP A 127 2.01 -11.51 18.01
CA ASP A 127 3.37 -11.60 17.44
C ASP A 127 3.56 -10.59 16.32
N VAL A 128 3.81 -9.34 16.70
CA VAL A 128 4.03 -8.25 15.75
C VAL A 128 5.35 -8.42 15.01
N SER A 129 6.41 -8.77 15.73
CA SER A 129 7.75 -8.91 15.15
C SER A 129 7.79 -10.00 14.08
N GLY A 130 7.27 -11.18 14.41
CA GLY A 130 7.18 -12.27 13.43
C GLY A 130 6.32 -11.88 12.23
N ARG A 131 5.20 -11.18 12.48
CA ARG A 131 4.32 -10.78 11.39
C ARG A 131 4.95 -9.72 10.48
N VAL A 132 5.70 -8.76 11.04
CA VAL A 132 6.45 -7.78 10.27
C VAL A 132 7.48 -8.50 9.38
N ASP A 133 8.21 -9.46 9.95
CA ASP A 133 9.21 -10.23 9.18
C ASP A 133 8.54 -11.00 8.03
N ASP A 134 7.36 -11.60 8.24
CA ASP A 134 6.58 -12.26 7.19
C ASP A 134 6.19 -11.30 6.06
N ILE A 135 5.74 -10.09 6.41
CA ILE A 135 5.31 -9.10 5.43
C ILE A 135 6.52 -8.62 4.61
N VAL A 136 7.62 -8.31 5.28
CA VAL A 136 8.87 -7.90 4.60
C VAL A 136 9.34 -9.03 3.67
N GLY A 137 9.39 -10.26 4.18
CA GLY A 137 9.78 -11.44 3.41
C GLY A 137 8.93 -11.62 2.14
N HIS A 138 7.63 -11.42 2.27
CA HIS A 138 6.70 -11.51 1.12
C HIS A 138 7.07 -10.50 0.01
N HIS A 139 7.39 -9.26 0.38
CA HIS A 139 7.77 -8.24 -0.60
C HIS A 139 9.16 -8.52 -1.19
N GLU A 140 10.09 -9.03 -0.37
CA GLU A 140 11.43 -9.42 -0.86
C GLU A 140 11.33 -10.57 -1.87
N GLU A 141 10.46 -11.56 -1.63
CA GLU A 141 10.18 -12.63 -2.58
C GLU A 141 9.64 -12.08 -3.91
N ARG A 142 8.76 -11.07 -3.84
CA ARG A 142 8.25 -10.40 -5.04
C ARG A 142 9.35 -9.65 -5.79
N LEU A 143 10.23 -8.96 -5.08
CA LEU A 143 11.37 -8.27 -5.69
C LEU A 143 12.28 -9.28 -6.40
N GLU A 144 12.52 -10.43 -5.78
CA GLU A 144 13.33 -11.49 -6.41
C GLU A 144 12.64 -12.06 -7.66
N THR A 145 11.33 -12.30 -7.58
CA THR A 145 10.54 -12.75 -8.74
C THR A 145 10.66 -11.75 -9.90
N ILE A 146 10.66 -10.46 -9.60
CA ILE A 146 10.82 -9.41 -10.62
C ILE A 146 12.24 -9.45 -11.23
N ARG A 147 13.28 -9.65 -10.42
CA ARG A 147 14.66 -9.78 -10.92
C ARG A 147 14.78 -10.98 -11.86
N GLU A 148 14.28 -12.15 -11.43
CA GLU A 148 14.26 -13.38 -12.24
C GLU A 148 13.48 -13.17 -13.54
N ALA A 149 12.27 -12.59 -13.45
CA ALA A 149 11.45 -12.29 -14.62
C ALA A 149 12.19 -11.37 -15.61
N GLY A 150 12.97 -10.44 -15.09
CA GLY A 150 13.74 -9.51 -15.92
C GLY A 150 14.84 -10.20 -16.73
N HIS A 151 15.45 -11.24 -16.19
CA HIS A 151 16.42 -12.06 -16.96
C HIS A 151 15.76 -12.69 -18.19
N ASP A 152 14.53 -13.18 -18.05
CA ASP A 152 13.78 -13.79 -19.16
C ASP A 152 13.24 -12.76 -20.16
N LEU A 153 12.70 -11.66 -19.62
CA LEU A 153 12.03 -10.64 -20.43
C LEU A 153 13.03 -9.72 -21.16
N GLY A 154 14.23 -9.57 -20.61
CA GLY A 154 15.08 -8.46 -21.01
C GLY A 154 14.39 -7.15 -20.64
N LYS A 155 13.93 -6.38 -21.60
CA LYS A 155 13.12 -5.18 -21.34
C LYS A 155 11.64 -5.56 -21.26
N GLY A 156 10.95 -5.13 -20.19
CA GLY A 156 9.53 -5.42 -19.97
C GLY A 156 8.73 -4.21 -19.51
N THR A 157 7.45 -4.20 -19.85
CA THR A 157 6.49 -3.21 -19.35
C THR A 157 6.00 -3.63 -17.97
N VAL A 158 5.36 -2.74 -17.26
CA VAL A 158 4.68 -3.10 -16.00
C VAL A 158 3.72 -4.27 -16.18
N UNK A 159 3.12 -4.34 -17.11
CA UNK A 159 2.32 -5.28 -17.36
C UNK A 159 2.94 -6.51 -17.47
N SER A 160 4.03 -6.62 -18.33
CA SER A 160 4.79 -7.89 -18.53
C SER A 160 5.27 -8.46 -17.20
N PHE A 161 5.80 -7.63 -16.32
CA PHE A 161 6.23 -8.03 -14.99
C PHE A 161 5.04 -8.46 -14.09
N MET A 162 3.92 -7.75 -14.18
CA MET A 162 2.70 -8.10 -13.42
C MET A 162 2.27 -9.54 -13.73
N GLN A 163 2.32 -9.94 -15.00
CA GLN A 163 1.94 -11.29 -15.42
C GLN A 163 2.87 -12.38 -14.90
N ARG A 164 4.10 -12.02 -14.54
CA ARG A 164 5.04 -12.95 -13.91
C ARG A 164 4.83 -12.99 -12.39
N LEU A 165 4.42 -11.89 -11.80
CA LEU A 165 4.27 -11.74 -10.36
C LEU A 165 2.93 -12.26 -9.83
N PHE A 166 1.88 -12.15 -10.62
CA PHE A 166 0.51 -12.47 -10.19
C PHE A 166 -0.15 -13.52 -11.09
N LYS A 167 -0.98 -14.36 -10.47
CA LYS A 167 -1.85 -15.30 -11.20
C LYS A 167 -2.87 -14.53 -12.03
N GLU A 168 -3.26 -15.07 -13.18
CA GLU A 168 -4.16 -14.43 -14.14
C GLU A 168 -5.45 -13.88 -13.49
N ARG A 169 -6.03 -14.62 -12.56
CA ARG A 169 -7.26 -14.20 -11.85
C ARG A 169 -7.09 -12.92 -11.03
N SER A 170 -5.85 -12.52 -10.77
CA SER A 170 -5.54 -11.32 -9.98
C SER A 170 -5.04 -10.16 -10.84
N TRP A 171 -4.97 -10.33 -12.16
CA TRP A 171 -4.52 -9.25 -13.04
C TRP A 171 -5.52 -8.10 -13.03
N GLY A 172 -5.03 -6.88 -12.96
CA GLY A 172 -5.85 -5.68 -12.92
C GLY A 172 -5.05 -4.49 -12.41
N ASP A 173 -5.74 -3.38 -12.22
CA ASP A 173 -5.09 -2.11 -11.86
C ASP A 173 -4.33 -2.18 -10.53
N MET A 174 -4.86 -2.91 -9.55
CA MET A 174 -4.19 -3.06 -8.26
C MET A 174 -2.87 -3.83 -8.42
N ALA A 175 -2.91 -4.98 -9.11
CA ALA A 175 -1.71 -5.77 -9.37
C ALA A 175 -0.67 -4.97 -10.18
N ALA A 176 -1.13 -4.22 -11.18
CA ALA A 176 -0.24 -3.36 -11.97
C ALA A 176 0.37 -2.24 -11.13
N SER A 177 -0.42 -1.61 -10.28
CA SER A 177 0.05 -0.54 -9.38
C SER A 177 1.10 -1.07 -8.38
N GLU A 178 0.85 -2.26 -7.83
CA GLU A 178 1.80 -2.89 -6.90
C GLU A 178 3.09 -3.31 -7.61
N THR A 179 2.98 -3.88 -8.82
CA THR A 179 4.15 -4.21 -9.64
C THR A 179 4.98 -2.96 -9.94
N TYR A 180 4.30 -1.87 -10.27
CA TYR A 180 4.96 -0.59 -10.54
C TYR A 180 5.72 -0.09 -9.30
N ALA A 181 5.13 -0.19 -8.11
CA ALA A 181 5.80 0.19 -6.86
C ALA A 181 7.11 -0.59 -6.67
N HIS A 182 7.07 -1.91 -6.90
CA HIS A 182 8.25 -2.78 -6.76
C HIS A 182 9.33 -2.46 -7.82
N LEU A 183 8.92 -2.19 -9.06
CA LEU A 183 9.85 -1.82 -10.13
C LEU A 183 10.51 -0.46 -9.85
N GLU A 184 9.76 0.52 -9.35
CA GLU A 184 10.31 1.82 -8.98
C GLU A 184 11.27 1.69 -7.78
N HIS A 185 10.94 0.84 -6.82
CA HIS A 185 11.84 0.53 -5.70
C HIS A 185 13.19 0.00 -6.22
N LEU A 186 13.16 -1.01 -7.11
CA LEU A 186 14.39 -1.55 -7.72
C LEU A 186 15.15 -0.46 -8.50
N ARG A 187 14.42 0.42 -9.20
CA ARG A 187 15.04 1.52 -9.95
C ARG A 187 15.75 2.50 -9.02
N ILE A 188 15.12 2.87 -7.92
CA ILE A 188 15.70 3.78 -6.91
C ILE A 188 16.96 3.15 -6.28
N LEU A 189 16.93 1.84 -6.06
CA LEU A 189 18.10 1.10 -5.56
C LEU A 189 19.21 0.91 -6.61
N GLY A 190 19.00 1.35 -7.86
CA GLY A 190 19.98 1.17 -8.94
C GLY A 190 19.99 -0.24 -9.52
N GLN A 191 19.00 -1.07 -9.18
CA GLN A 191 18.87 -2.46 -9.62
C GLN A 191 17.97 -2.60 -10.86
N ALA A 192 17.42 -1.49 -11.33
CA ALA A 192 16.66 -1.43 -12.58
C ALA A 192 16.86 -0.08 -13.24
N THR A 193 16.70 -0.05 -14.57
CA THR A 193 16.60 1.21 -15.32
C THR A 193 15.21 1.31 -15.94
N ARG A 194 14.78 2.52 -16.22
CA ARG A 194 13.47 2.80 -16.81
C ARG A 194 13.65 3.69 -18.04
N ASP A 195 13.06 3.25 -19.14
CA ASP A 195 12.92 4.04 -20.38
C ASP A 195 11.43 4.33 -20.59
N GLU A 196 11.12 5.26 -21.45
CA GLU A 196 9.77 5.46 -21.96
C GLU A 196 9.73 5.10 -23.43
N ILE A 197 8.96 4.07 -23.80
CA ILE A 197 8.86 3.58 -25.17
C ILE A 197 7.38 3.58 -25.55
N ALA A 198 7.01 4.33 -26.59
CA ALA A 198 5.63 4.46 -27.07
C ALA A 198 4.64 4.85 -25.95
N GLY A 199 5.07 5.74 -25.06
CA GLY A 199 4.22 6.23 -23.96
C GLY A 199 4.08 5.25 -22.79
N GLN A 200 4.86 4.16 -22.77
CA GLN A 200 4.83 3.18 -21.69
C GLN A 200 6.18 3.15 -20.96
N ALA A 201 6.12 2.98 -19.64
CA ALA A 201 7.31 2.73 -18.84
C ALA A 201 7.80 1.30 -19.13
N VAL A 202 9.06 1.18 -19.50
CA VAL A 202 9.74 -0.09 -19.83
C VAL A 202 10.96 -0.22 -18.94
N TYR A 203 11.07 -1.33 -18.25
CA TYR A 203 12.13 -1.57 -17.26
C TYR A 203 13.09 -2.65 -17.75
N LEU A 204 14.36 -2.47 -17.39
CA LEU A 204 15.40 -3.49 -17.50
C LEU A 204 15.96 -3.69 -16.08
N THR A 205 15.74 -4.85 -15.49
CA THR A 205 16.32 -5.21 -14.18
C THR A 205 17.72 -5.80 -14.37
N ARG A 206 18.55 -5.74 -13.32
CA ARG A 206 19.94 -6.22 -13.32
C ARG A 206 20.09 -7.40 -12.37
#